data_2bc019c28c4aba484f117d88305b988e
#
_entry.id   2bc019c28c4aba484f117d88305b988e
#
_cell.length_a   1.000
_cell.length_b   1.000
_cell.length_c   1.000
_cell.angle_alpha   90.00
_cell.angle_beta   90.00
_cell.angle_gamma   90.00
#
_symmetry.space_group_name_H-M   'P 1'
#
loop_
_entity.id
_entity.type
_entity.pdbx_description
1 polymer ?
#
loop_
_entity_poly.entity_id
_entity_poly.type
_entity_poly.pdbx_seq_one_letter_code
_entity_poly.pdbx_strand_id
1 'polypeptide(L)'
;MTLVDRFLKYVSFDTQSDESTGLTPSTPKQMIFAEYLKKELESLGLEDITLDEHGYLFATLPANIDKKVPTIGFIAHMDTSPDMTGKDVTPRIVEKYDGSDIVLCTEENVVLSPSQFPELLDHKGEDLIVTNGKTLLGADDKAGIAEIVSAMAYLKEHPEIKHGKIRIGFNPDEEIGEGAHKFDVEKFGCEWGYTMDGGEVGELEFENFNAAAAKVTFKGRNVHPGYAKDKMINSIYLANRFITLLPAQERPEHTTGYEGFYHLIGIQGEVEQSSVSYIIRDHDRTKFENRKKEMERLVAQMNAEYGAGTVTLELRDQYYNMREKIEPVMHIIDTAFAAMEAVGVKPNVKPIRGGTDGAQLSFKGLPCPNIFAGGLNFHGRYEFVPIQNMEKAMKVIVKIAELVASK
;
A
#
# COMPACT_ATOMS: atom_id res chain seq x y z
N MET A 1 17.24 -2.94 21.61
CA MET A 1 16.14 -3.81 21.15
C MET A 1 16.60 -4.49 19.86
N THR A 2 16.31 -5.77 19.69
CA THR A 2 16.51 -6.47 18.43
C THR A 2 15.45 -6.08 17.40
N LEU A 3 15.60 -6.45 16.13
CA LEU A 3 14.59 -6.28 15.10
C LEU A 3 13.25 -6.92 15.50
N VAL A 4 13.31 -8.17 16.00
CA VAL A 4 12.11 -8.92 16.43
C VAL A 4 11.45 -8.26 17.64
N ASP A 5 12.25 -7.78 18.65
CA ASP A 5 11.69 -7.07 19.80
C ASP A 5 10.95 -5.80 19.39
N ARG A 6 11.49 -5.05 18.40
CA ARG A 6 10.84 -3.86 17.85
C ARG A 6 9.51 -4.23 17.18
N PHE A 7 9.54 -5.19 16.28
CA PHE A 7 8.35 -5.61 15.57
C PHE A 7 7.24 -6.06 16.54
N LEU A 8 7.56 -6.96 17.48
CA LEU A 8 6.61 -7.43 18.50
C LEU A 8 6.06 -6.28 19.36
N LYS A 9 6.90 -5.27 19.65
CA LYS A 9 6.46 -4.08 20.37
C LYS A 9 5.54 -3.21 19.50
N TYR A 10 5.87 -3.00 18.24
CA TYR A 10 5.11 -2.12 17.34
C TYR A 10 3.72 -2.68 17.02
N VAL A 11 3.59 -3.98 16.80
CA VAL A 11 2.28 -4.60 16.56
C VAL A 11 1.37 -4.60 17.79
N SER A 12 1.91 -4.33 18.99
CA SER A 12 1.09 -4.16 20.20
C SER A 12 0.29 -2.85 20.23
N PHE A 13 0.60 -1.89 19.35
CA PHE A 13 -0.17 -0.66 19.21
C PHE A 13 -1.32 -0.88 18.24
N ASP A 14 -2.54 -0.55 18.66
CA ASP A 14 -3.68 -0.44 17.77
C ASP A 14 -3.56 0.87 16.98
N THR A 15 -3.42 0.77 15.66
CA THR A 15 -3.21 1.93 14.77
C THR A 15 -4.15 1.90 13.56
N GLN A 16 -5.23 1.13 13.65
CA GLN A 16 -6.19 1.00 12.56
C GLN A 16 -6.70 2.37 12.08
N SER A 17 -6.62 2.59 10.76
CA SER A 17 -7.16 3.77 10.09
C SER A 17 -8.68 3.71 9.94
N ASP A 18 -9.31 4.85 9.64
CA ASP A 18 -10.78 4.98 9.48
C ASP A 18 -11.12 6.05 8.45
N GLU A 19 -11.45 5.63 7.24
CA GLU A 19 -11.81 6.50 6.11
C GLU A 19 -13.00 7.43 6.43
N SER A 20 -13.89 7.04 7.34
CA SER A 20 -15.15 7.77 7.62
C SER A 20 -14.92 9.08 8.36
N THR A 21 -13.76 9.27 9.01
CA THR A 21 -13.50 10.46 9.84
C THR A 21 -13.18 11.71 9.05
N GLY A 22 -12.56 11.56 7.87
CA GLY A 22 -12.06 12.69 7.06
C GLY A 22 -10.95 13.51 7.74
N LEU A 23 -10.32 12.97 8.78
CA LEU A 23 -9.22 13.60 9.52
C LEU A 23 -7.87 13.01 9.07
N THR A 24 -6.77 13.67 9.46
CA THR A 24 -5.39 13.14 9.34
C THR A 24 -4.62 13.46 10.63
N PRO A 25 -4.12 12.48 11.42
CA PRO A 25 -4.39 11.06 11.18
C PRO A 25 -5.87 10.73 11.35
N SER A 26 -6.36 9.74 10.63
CA SER A 26 -7.78 9.34 10.63
C SER A 26 -8.23 8.83 12.00
N THR A 27 -7.29 8.30 12.78
CA THR A 27 -7.54 7.90 14.17
C THR A 27 -6.44 8.41 15.11
N PRO A 28 -6.79 8.84 16.34
CA PRO A 28 -5.81 9.32 17.31
C PRO A 28 -4.83 8.25 17.80
N LYS A 29 -5.14 6.98 17.58
CA LYS A 29 -4.29 5.84 17.94
C LYS A 29 -2.95 5.87 17.20
N GLN A 30 -2.94 6.33 15.96
CA GLN A 30 -1.73 6.48 15.16
C GLN A 30 -0.76 7.50 15.78
N MET A 31 -1.29 8.61 16.33
CA MET A 31 -0.48 9.59 17.03
C MET A 31 0.20 9.01 18.28
N ILE A 32 -0.46 8.11 19.01
CA ILE A 32 0.12 7.42 20.18
C ILE A 32 1.35 6.60 19.76
N PHE A 33 1.26 5.91 18.64
CA PHE A 33 2.37 5.14 18.11
C PHE A 33 3.49 6.05 17.58
N ALA A 34 3.14 7.12 16.86
CA ALA A 34 4.11 8.13 16.39
C ALA A 34 4.93 8.74 17.54
N GLU A 35 4.29 9.07 18.66
CA GLU A 35 4.96 9.57 19.87
C GLU A 35 5.88 8.51 20.51
N TYR A 36 5.50 7.25 20.46
CA TYR A 36 6.37 6.17 20.92
C TYR A 36 7.62 6.06 20.02
N LEU A 37 7.43 6.03 18.69
CA LEU A 37 8.54 5.98 17.73
C LEU A 37 9.47 7.17 17.88
N LYS A 38 8.93 8.39 18.03
CA LYS A 38 9.71 9.60 18.26
C LYS A 38 10.68 9.44 19.43
N LYS A 39 10.19 8.94 20.58
CA LYS A 39 11.04 8.70 21.77
C LYS A 39 12.10 7.64 21.53
N GLU A 40 11.80 6.60 20.74
CA GLU A 40 12.78 5.58 20.37
C GLU A 40 13.88 6.18 19.48
N LEU A 41 13.51 6.98 18.47
CA LEU A 41 14.47 7.66 17.60
C LEU A 41 15.36 8.65 18.38
N GLU A 42 14.78 9.38 19.33
CA GLU A 42 15.53 10.24 20.27
C GLU A 42 16.54 9.41 21.11
N SER A 43 16.11 8.25 21.62
CA SER A 43 16.97 7.37 22.41
C SER A 43 18.11 6.74 21.59
N LEU A 44 17.89 6.52 20.29
CA LEU A 44 18.90 6.10 19.34
C LEU A 44 19.84 7.24 18.95
N GLY A 45 19.53 8.49 19.33
CA GLY A 45 20.34 9.66 19.02
C GLY A 45 20.32 10.02 17.55
N LEU A 46 19.18 9.87 16.87
CA LEU A 46 18.95 10.46 15.55
C LEU A 46 18.74 11.98 15.71
N GLU A 47 18.92 12.70 14.62
CA GLU A 47 18.85 14.16 14.60
C GLU A 47 17.61 14.65 13.82
N ASP A 48 17.31 15.94 13.89
CA ASP A 48 16.21 16.61 13.18
C ASP A 48 14.85 15.87 13.30
N ILE A 49 14.57 15.34 14.50
CA ILE A 49 13.35 14.58 14.75
C ILE A 49 12.17 15.54 14.83
N THR A 50 11.21 15.37 13.97
CA THR A 50 9.97 16.18 13.93
C THR A 50 8.76 15.30 13.82
N LEU A 51 7.77 15.55 14.68
CA LEU A 51 6.43 14.97 14.59
C LEU A 51 5.45 16.14 14.47
N ASP A 52 4.67 16.17 13.40
CA ASP A 52 3.67 17.24 13.20
C ASP A 52 2.28 16.86 13.73
N GLU A 53 1.35 17.80 13.65
CA GLU A 53 -0.04 17.63 14.10
C GLU A 53 -0.84 16.62 13.27
N HIS A 54 -0.33 16.25 12.12
CA HIS A 54 -0.93 15.27 11.22
C HIS A 54 -0.34 13.87 11.37
N GLY A 55 0.63 13.69 12.28
CA GLY A 55 1.22 12.38 12.56
C GLY A 55 2.43 12.02 11.69
N TYR A 56 2.94 12.92 10.85
CA TYR A 56 4.16 12.66 10.07
C TYR A 56 5.39 12.80 10.94
N LEU A 57 6.10 11.71 11.11
CA LEU A 57 7.32 11.63 11.90
C LEU A 57 8.55 11.52 11.00
N PHE A 58 9.45 12.50 11.04
CA PHE A 58 10.70 12.49 10.29
C PHE A 58 11.90 12.52 11.23
N ALA A 59 13.00 11.87 10.83
CA ALA A 59 14.27 11.92 11.52
C ALA A 59 15.45 11.79 10.57
N THR A 60 16.64 12.12 11.04
CA THR A 60 17.90 12.09 10.29
C THR A 60 18.91 11.18 10.95
N LEU A 61 19.52 10.28 10.20
CA LEU A 61 20.83 9.72 10.52
C LEU A 61 21.87 10.56 9.78
N PRO A 62 22.74 11.33 10.48
CA PRO A 62 23.77 12.16 9.84
C PRO A 62 24.80 11.30 9.10
N ALA A 63 25.38 11.86 8.05
CA ALA A 63 26.43 11.19 7.30
C ALA A 63 27.65 10.88 8.19
N ASN A 64 28.31 9.74 7.95
CA ASN A 64 29.59 9.40 8.59
C ASN A 64 30.78 9.50 7.61
N ILE A 65 30.61 10.25 6.51
CA ILE A 65 31.63 10.56 5.51
C ILE A 65 31.67 12.06 5.20
N ASP A 66 32.82 12.57 4.81
CA ASP A 66 33.00 13.97 4.40
C ASP A 66 32.63 14.22 2.93
N LYS A 67 32.52 13.17 2.12
CA LYS A 67 32.16 13.25 0.72
C LYS A 67 30.69 13.64 0.56
N LYS A 68 30.41 14.62 -0.31
CA LYS A 68 29.03 14.97 -0.67
C LYS A 68 28.42 13.87 -1.54
N VAL A 69 27.41 13.21 -1.03
CA VAL A 69 26.60 12.20 -1.71
C VAL A 69 25.11 12.56 -1.57
N PRO A 70 24.24 12.00 -2.41
CA PRO A 70 22.79 12.24 -2.31
C PRO A 70 22.24 11.91 -0.92
N THR A 71 21.27 12.70 -0.47
CA THR A 71 20.45 12.35 0.69
C THR A 71 19.35 11.42 0.23
N ILE A 72 19.25 10.25 0.84
CA ILE A 72 18.24 9.23 0.55
C ILE A 72 17.24 9.07 1.69
N GLY A 73 16.04 8.60 1.37
CA GLY A 73 14.98 8.38 2.35
C GLY A 73 14.51 6.93 2.42
N PHE A 74 14.07 6.51 3.62
CA PHE A 74 13.30 5.28 3.81
C PHE A 74 12.00 5.63 4.52
N ILE A 75 10.89 5.09 4.04
CA ILE A 75 9.53 5.47 4.45
C ILE A 75 8.74 4.19 4.71
N ALA A 76 7.89 4.22 5.74
CA ALA A 76 6.95 3.15 6.08
C ALA A 76 5.70 3.77 6.73
N HIS A 77 4.54 3.12 6.61
CA HIS A 77 3.32 3.64 7.21
C HIS A 77 3.04 3.04 8.60
N MET A 78 2.36 3.82 9.43
CA MET A 78 2.09 3.48 10.82
C MET A 78 0.74 2.82 11.04
N ASP A 79 -0.22 3.11 10.18
CA ASP A 79 -1.57 2.56 10.31
C ASP A 79 -1.65 1.10 9.90
N THR A 80 -2.74 0.48 10.24
CA THR A 80 -3.11 -0.86 9.78
C THR A 80 -4.47 -0.80 9.11
N SER A 81 -4.69 -1.73 8.19
CA SER A 81 -5.90 -1.84 7.39
C SER A 81 -7.19 -1.81 8.22
N PRO A 82 -8.24 -1.12 7.75
CA PRO A 82 -9.57 -1.20 8.35
C PRO A 82 -10.28 -2.55 8.09
N ASP A 83 -9.77 -3.42 7.22
CA ASP A 83 -10.41 -4.67 6.83
C ASP A 83 -10.52 -5.67 7.98
N MET A 84 -9.55 -5.64 8.90
CA MET A 84 -9.56 -6.47 10.10
C MET A 84 -8.99 -5.71 11.29
N THR A 85 -9.53 -6.01 12.50
CA THR A 85 -9.05 -5.35 13.71
C THR A 85 -7.57 -5.60 13.99
N GLY A 86 -6.84 -4.52 14.29
CA GLY A 86 -5.46 -4.53 14.81
C GLY A 86 -5.39 -4.27 16.31
N LYS A 87 -6.52 -4.42 17.03
CA LYS A 87 -6.58 -4.23 18.48
C LYS A 87 -6.25 -5.51 19.23
N ASP A 88 -5.42 -5.39 20.26
CA ASP A 88 -5.02 -6.50 21.15
C ASP A 88 -4.33 -7.65 20.38
N VAL A 89 -3.51 -7.30 19.41
CA VAL A 89 -2.72 -8.26 18.64
C VAL A 89 -1.85 -9.09 19.58
N THR A 90 -1.99 -10.41 19.48
CA THR A 90 -1.23 -11.37 20.29
C THR A 90 -0.40 -12.25 19.37
N PRO A 91 0.80 -11.78 18.96
CA PRO A 91 1.67 -12.50 18.06
C PRO A 91 2.33 -13.67 18.79
N ARG A 92 2.68 -14.73 18.03
CA ARG A 92 3.54 -15.80 18.52
C ARG A 92 4.56 -16.21 17.47
N ILE A 93 5.69 -16.72 17.90
CA ILE A 93 6.73 -17.25 17.02
C ILE A 93 6.53 -18.76 16.85
N VAL A 94 6.50 -19.21 15.61
CA VAL A 94 6.58 -20.62 15.21
C VAL A 94 8.01 -20.86 14.77
N GLU A 95 8.80 -21.45 15.66
CA GLU A 95 10.22 -21.71 15.41
C GLU A 95 10.40 -22.84 14.38
N LYS A 96 11.33 -22.66 13.44
CA LYS A 96 11.76 -23.66 12.45
C LYS A 96 10.57 -24.35 11.78
N TYR A 97 9.71 -23.56 11.18
CA TYR A 97 8.48 -24.04 10.56
C TYR A 97 8.71 -25.29 9.70
N ASP A 98 7.97 -26.34 9.95
CA ASP A 98 8.19 -27.67 9.35
C ASP A 98 7.38 -27.92 8.07
N GLY A 99 6.47 -27.00 7.70
CA GLY A 99 5.57 -27.12 6.55
C GLY A 99 4.21 -27.71 6.88
N SER A 100 3.89 -27.90 8.16
CA SER A 100 2.57 -28.36 8.60
C SER A 100 1.57 -27.22 8.80
N ASP A 101 0.33 -27.58 9.04
CA ASP A 101 -0.73 -26.64 9.41
C ASP A 101 -0.41 -25.91 10.72
N ILE A 102 -0.61 -24.61 10.74
CA ILE A 102 -0.46 -23.76 11.94
C ILE A 102 -1.83 -23.42 12.48
N VAL A 103 -2.24 -24.02 13.61
CA VAL A 103 -3.50 -23.66 14.29
C VAL A 103 -3.33 -22.28 14.92
N LEU A 104 -4.04 -21.27 14.41
CA LEU A 104 -4.04 -19.90 14.93
C LEU A 104 -5.04 -19.76 16.09
N CYS A 105 -6.27 -20.24 15.92
CA CYS A 105 -7.33 -20.21 16.93
C CYS A 105 -8.09 -21.54 16.94
N THR A 106 -8.03 -22.26 18.05
CA THR A 106 -8.73 -23.54 18.19
C THR A 106 -10.24 -23.34 18.32
N GLU A 107 -10.67 -22.32 19.06
CA GLU A 107 -12.10 -22.06 19.35
C GLU A 107 -12.87 -21.71 18.07
N GLU A 108 -12.25 -20.99 17.14
CA GLU A 108 -12.85 -20.57 15.88
C GLU A 108 -12.43 -21.46 14.70
N ASN A 109 -11.65 -22.51 14.96
CA ASN A 109 -11.09 -23.41 13.93
C ASN A 109 -10.34 -22.65 12.82
N VAL A 110 -9.53 -21.63 13.20
CA VAL A 110 -8.71 -20.86 12.26
C VAL A 110 -7.36 -21.53 12.12
N VAL A 111 -7.05 -21.99 10.91
CA VAL A 111 -5.83 -22.71 10.60
C VAL A 111 -5.16 -22.05 9.40
N LEU A 112 -3.90 -21.63 9.57
CA LEU A 112 -3.05 -21.19 8.47
C LEU A 112 -2.39 -22.45 7.87
N SER A 113 -2.90 -22.88 6.71
CA SER A 113 -2.56 -24.17 6.10
C SER A 113 -1.90 -23.99 4.72
N PRO A 114 -0.81 -24.74 4.43
CA PRO A 114 -0.22 -24.75 3.10
C PRO A 114 -1.17 -25.18 1.97
N SER A 115 -2.26 -25.89 2.30
CA SER A 115 -3.28 -26.25 1.32
C SER A 115 -4.08 -25.06 0.80
N GLN A 116 -4.18 -23.99 1.59
CA GLN A 116 -4.84 -22.73 1.25
C GLN A 116 -3.82 -21.62 0.90
N PHE A 117 -2.66 -21.66 1.54
CA PHE A 117 -1.58 -20.67 1.44
C PHE A 117 -0.28 -21.39 1.08
N PRO A 118 -0.10 -21.82 -0.17
CA PRO A 118 1.03 -22.65 -0.60
C PRO A 118 2.39 -21.98 -0.43
N GLU A 119 2.45 -20.64 -0.41
CA GLU A 119 3.64 -19.84 -0.15
C GLU A 119 4.28 -20.12 1.21
N LEU A 120 3.54 -20.63 2.19
CA LEU A 120 4.10 -21.11 3.46
C LEU A 120 5.20 -22.15 3.29
N LEU A 121 5.12 -22.97 2.25
CA LEU A 121 6.10 -24.04 2.00
C LEU A 121 7.49 -23.51 1.63
N ASP A 122 7.58 -22.28 1.14
CA ASP A 122 8.84 -21.62 0.81
C ASP A 122 9.62 -21.20 2.07
N HIS A 123 8.94 -21.19 3.23
CA HIS A 123 9.48 -20.76 4.52
C HIS A 123 9.81 -21.93 5.47
N LYS A 124 9.93 -23.15 4.95
CA LYS A 124 10.35 -24.31 5.78
C LYS A 124 11.73 -24.10 6.39
N GLY A 125 11.81 -24.30 7.70
CA GLY A 125 13.04 -24.12 8.49
C GLY A 125 13.25 -22.68 8.97
N GLU A 126 12.40 -21.72 8.56
CA GLU A 126 12.41 -20.35 9.05
C GLU A 126 11.52 -20.18 10.29
N ASP A 127 11.74 -19.08 11.02
CA ASP A 127 10.94 -18.70 12.18
C ASP A 127 9.85 -17.73 11.74
N LEU A 128 8.58 -18.09 11.95
CA LEU A 128 7.44 -17.31 11.51
C LEU A 128 6.76 -16.58 12.68
N ILE A 129 6.50 -15.29 12.54
CA ILE A 129 5.61 -14.58 13.46
C ILE A 129 4.21 -14.62 12.88
N VAL A 130 3.26 -15.13 13.65
CA VAL A 130 1.86 -15.30 13.25
C VAL A 130 0.92 -14.64 14.27
N THR A 131 -0.30 -14.33 13.85
CA THR A 131 -1.36 -13.85 14.74
C THR A 131 -2.04 -15.00 15.50
N ASN A 132 -2.95 -14.65 16.42
CA ASN A 132 -3.84 -15.60 17.12
C ASN A 132 -5.12 -15.92 16.33
N GLY A 133 -5.24 -15.51 15.08
CA GLY A 133 -6.40 -15.75 14.23
C GLY A 133 -7.64 -14.90 14.53
N LYS A 134 -7.56 -13.97 15.48
CA LYS A 134 -8.67 -13.05 15.86
C LYS A 134 -8.44 -11.62 15.38
N THR A 135 -7.20 -11.29 15.01
CA THR A 135 -6.77 -9.99 14.51
C THR A 135 -5.91 -10.17 13.27
N LEU A 136 -5.65 -9.10 12.52
CA LEU A 136 -4.46 -9.05 11.66
C LEU A 136 -3.18 -9.09 12.51
N LEU A 137 -2.00 -9.24 11.90
CA LEU A 137 -0.71 -9.16 12.59
C LEU A 137 -0.18 -7.71 12.63
N GLY A 138 -0.36 -6.98 11.55
CA GLY A 138 0.18 -5.63 11.34
C GLY A 138 1.62 -5.64 10.85
N ALA A 139 2.05 -6.69 10.14
CA ALA A 139 3.32 -6.72 9.43
C ALA A 139 3.33 -5.65 8.33
N ASP A 140 2.20 -5.41 7.72
CA ASP A 140 1.89 -4.30 6.87
C ASP A 140 1.43 -3.09 7.74
N ASP A 141 2.27 -2.03 7.97
CA ASP A 141 3.68 -1.96 7.53
C ASP A 141 4.63 -1.76 8.74
N LYS A 142 4.27 -2.32 9.91
CA LYS A 142 5.14 -2.25 11.10
C LYS A 142 6.41 -3.08 10.97
N ALA A 143 6.46 -4.02 9.99
CA ALA A 143 7.70 -4.71 9.62
C ALA A 143 8.67 -3.70 9.00
N GLY A 144 8.25 -2.94 8.00
CA GLY A 144 9.06 -1.88 7.38
C GLY A 144 9.55 -0.83 8.39
N ILE A 145 8.69 -0.41 9.32
CA ILE A 145 9.12 0.49 10.42
C ILE A 145 10.23 -0.16 11.25
N ALA A 146 10.06 -1.43 11.68
CA ALA A 146 11.03 -2.13 12.51
C ALA A 146 12.37 -2.32 11.78
N GLU A 147 12.33 -2.59 10.48
CA GLU A 147 13.48 -2.75 9.60
C GLU A 147 14.26 -1.44 9.45
N ILE A 148 13.56 -0.33 9.17
CA ILE A 148 14.15 1.00 9.04
C ILE A 148 14.83 1.41 10.35
N VAL A 149 14.13 1.32 11.48
CA VAL A 149 14.68 1.71 12.80
C VAL A 149 15.85 0.82 13.19
N SER A 150 15.78 -0.48 12.89
CA SER A 150 16.87 -1.42 13.17
C SER A 150 18.08 -1.18 12.26
N ALA A 151 17.88 -0.83 11.01
CA ALA A 151 18.96 -0.46 10.09
C ALA A 151 19.68 0.82 10.57
N MET A 152 18.93 1.82 11.04
CA MET A 152 19.55 3.04 11.60
C MET A 152 20.37 2.74 12.86
N ALA A 153 19.83 1.91 13.76
CA ALA A 153 20.55 1.47 14.95
C ALA A 153 21.84 0.72 14.58
N TYR A 154 21.74 -0.20 13.62
CA TYR A 154 22.87 -0.98 13.13
C TYR A 154 23.97 -0.11 12.52
N LEU A 155 23.62 0.85 11.67
CA LEU A 155 24.60 1.78 11.07
C LEU A 155 25.30 2.65 12.12
N LYS A 156 24.63 3.03 13.19
CA LYS A 156 25.24 3.76 14.31
C LYS A 156 26.21 2.89 15.12
N GLU A 157 25.91 1.63 15.30
CA GLU A 157 26.77 0.66 15.99
C GLU A 157 27.96 0.21 15.13
N HIS A 158 27.88 0.41 13.80
CA HIS A 158 28.88 -0.02 12.80
C HIS A 158 29.41 1.17 11.97
N PRO A 159 30.17 2.12 12.58
CA PRO A 159 30.68 3.32 11.90
C PRO A 159 31.69 3.02 10.79
N GLU A 160 32.17 1.79 10.67
CA GLU A 160 32.99 1.32 9.54
C GLU A 160 32.17 1.23 8.25
N ILE A 161 30.84 1.01 8.32
CA ILE A 161 29.95 1.06 7.19
C ILE A 161 29.70 2.52 6.82
N LYS A 162 30.16 2.92 5.64
CA LYS A 162 30.09 4.30 5.20
C LYS A 162 28.75 4.60 4.56
N HIS A 163 28.14 5.72 4.97
CA HIS A 163 26.87 6.19 4.45
C HIS A 163 26.79 7.72 4.42
N GLY A 164 26.02 8.24 3.47
CA GLY A 164 25.61 9.62 3.41
C GLY A 164 24.54 9.96 4.45
N LYS A 165 23.97 11.16 4.34
CA LYS A 165 22.81 11.54 5.14
C LYS A 165 21.62 10.67 4.75
N ILE A 166 20.95 10.07 5.73
CA ILE A 166 19.74 9.27 5.55
C ILE A 166 18.58 9.95 6.29
N ARG A 167 17.45 10.08 5.60
CA ARG A 167 16.20 10.51 6.21
C ARG A 167 15.30 9.30 6.40
N ILE A 168 14.58 9.26 7.49
CA ILE A 168 13.50 8.29 7.70
C ILE A 168 12.19 9.03 7.91
N GLY A 169 11.11 8.47 7.38
CA GLY A 169 9.78 9.03 7.46
C GLY A 169 8.75 7.97 7.81
N PHE A 170 7.89 8.26 8.79
CA PHE A 170 6.75 7.42 9.12
C PHE A 170 5.49 8.26 8.97
N ASN A 171 4.54 7.73 8.20
CA ASN A 171 3.31 8.45 7.85
C ASN A 171 2.06 7.68 8.30
N PRO A 172 0.96 8.40 8.57
CA PRO A 172 -0.34 7.80 8.85
C PRO A 172 -1.12 7.49 7.58
N ASP A 173 -2.24 6.73 7.71
CA ASP A 173 -3.35 6.68 6.76
C ASP A 173 -3.02 6.21 5.33
N GLU A 174 -1.98 5.38 5.15
CA GLU A 174 -1.67 4.74 3.87
C GLU A 174 -2.80 3.85 3.41
N GLU A 175 -3.31 3.01 4.30
CA GLU A 175 -4.30 1.97 4.06
C GLU A 175 -5.68 2.49 3.60
N ILE A 176 -5.90 3.79 3.75
CA ILE A 176 -7.07 4.49 3.21
C ILE A 176 -6.70 5.45 2.06
N GLY A 177 -5.45 5.36 1.55
CA GLY A 177 -4.97 6.14 0.41
C GLY A 177 -4.65 7.60 0.69
N GLU A 178 -4.55 8.01 1.96
CA GLU A 178 -4.32 9.39 2.40
C GLU A 178 -2.87 9.63 2.89
N GLY A 179 -2.03 8.59 2.95
CA GLY A 179 -0.71 8.62 3.57
C GLY A 179 0.24 9.67 3.00
N ALA A 180 0.23 9.89 1.69
CA ALA A 180 1.08 10.89 1.07
C ALA A 180 0.49 12.30 1.03
N HIS A 181 -0.80 12.50 1.38
CA HIS A 181 -1.51 13.76 1.11
C HIS A 181 -0.86 14.97 1.76
N LYS A 182 -0.51 14.88 3.04
CA LYS A 182 0.12 15.97 3.80
C LYS A 182 1.60 15.76 4.04
N PHE A 183 2.20 14.73 3.44
CA PHE A 183 3.63 14.49 3.53
C PHE A 183 4.40 15.66 2.90
N ASP A 184 5.21 16.33 3.69
CA ASP A 184 6.03 17.47 3.28
C ASP A 184 7.35 16.98 2.66
N VAL A 185 7.36 16.84 1.34
CA VAL A 185 8.52 16.35 0.57
C VAL A 185 9.71 17.31 0.68
N GLU A 186 9.47 18.64 0.73
CA GLU A 186 10.54 19.62 0.86
C GLU A 186 11.21 19.53 2.23
N LYS A 187 10.42 19.42 3.31
CA LYS A 187 10.92 19.21 4.66
C LYS A 187 11.62 17.85 4.83
N PHE A 188 11.10 16.81 4.16
CA PHE A 188 11.76 15.51 4.12
C PHE A 188 13.13 15.60 3.48
N GLY A 189 13.29 16.34 2.38
CA GLY A 189 14.56 16.82 1.86
C GLY A 189 15.49 15.74 1.32
N CYS A 190 14.94 14.74 0.62
CA CYS A 190 15.68 13.67 -0.06
C CYS A 190 15.70 13.89 -1.57
N GLU A 191 16.74 13.39 -2.23
CA GLU A 191 16.78 13.32 -3.69
C GLU A 191 15.87 12.19 -4.22
N TRP A 192 15.76 11.09 -3.47
CA TRP A 192 14.78 10.01 -3.66
C TRP A 192 14.56 9.25 -2.36
N GLY A 193 13.52 8.45 -2.31
CA GLY A 193 13.24 7.55 -1.20
C GLY A 193 12.92 6.13 -1.65
N TYR A 194 12.65 5.27 -0.68
CA TYR A 194 12.10 3.93 -0.86
C TYR A 194 11.03 3.72 0.20
N THR A 195 9.83 3.30 -0.19
CA THR A 195 8.86 2.75 0.75
C THR A 195 9.23 1.30 1.06
N MET A 196 9.23 0.93 2.34
CA MET A 196 9.49 -0.45 2.80
C MET A 196 8.17 -1.15 3.07
N ASP A 197 7.35 -1.29 2.02
CA ASP A 197 5.93 -1.62 2.08
C ASP A 197 5.54 -2.73 1.06
N GLY A 198 6.53 -3.44 0.53
CA GLY A 198 6.32 -4.57 -0.34
C GLY A 198 6.13 -5.89 0.43
N GLY A 199 5.61 -6.91 -0.24
CA GLY A 199 5.34 -8.21 0.35
C GLY A 199 6.56 -9.13 0.38
N GLU A 200 6.62 -10.07 -0.55
CA GLU A 200 7.61 -11.15 -0.59
C GLU A 200 9.05 -10.67 -0.79
N VAL A 201 9.99 -11.42 -0.22
CA VAL A 201 11.42 -11.15 -0.36
C VAL A 201 11.85 -11.01 -1.83
N GLY A 202 12.51 -9.90 -2.10
CA GLY A 202 13.02 -9.57 -3.43
C GLY A 202 12.11 -8.66 -4.23
N GLU A 203 10.89 -8.40 -3.80
CA GLU A 203 10.01 -7.46 -4.49
C GLU A 203 10.63 -6.08 -4.56
N LEU A 204 10.69 -5.57 -5.80
CA LEU A 204 11.14 -4.24 -6.13
C LEU A 204 10.16 -3.68 -7.15
N GLU A 205 9.40 -2.68 -6.75
CA GLU A 205 8.25 -2.23 -7.49
C GLU A 205 8.38 -0.73 -7.80
N PHE A 206 8.34 -0.38 -9.08
CA PHE A 206 8.38 1.00 -9.55
C PHE A 206 7.30 1.29 -10.59
N GLU A 207 6.34 0.39 -10.68
CA GLU A 207 5.13 0.51 -11.50
C GLU A 207 3.91 0.17 -10.67
N ASN A 208 2.85 0.94 -10.83
CA ASN A 208 1.54 0.71 -10.21
C ASN A 208 0.43 1.06 -11.20
N PHE A 209 -0.81 0.76 -10.88
CA PHE A 209 -1.92 1.20 -11.72
C PHE A 209 -2.03 2.73 -11.77
N ASN A 210 -2.50 3.26 -12.92
CA ASN A 210 -3.26 4.50 -12.93
C ASN A 210 -4.67 4.20 -12.44
N ALA A 211 -5.27 5.06 -11.65
CA ALA A 211 -6.51 4.81 -10.95
C ALA A 211 -7.51 5.95 -11.04
N ALA A 212 -8.77 5.62 -11.29
CA ALA A 212 -9.87 6.54 -11.19
C ALA A 212 -11.08 5.86 -10.51
N ALA A 213 -11.89 6.68 -9.85
CA ALA A 213 -13.22 6.34 -9.40
C ALA A 213 -14.25 6.92 -10.37
N ALA A 214 -15.32 6.17 -10.61
CA ALA A 214 -16.43 6.61 -11.44
C ALA A 214 -17.76 6.34 -10.75
N LYS A 215 -18.66 7.32 -10.75
CA LYS A 215 -20.05 7.16 -10.32
C LYS A 215 -20.97 7.51 -11.47
N VAL A 216 -21.82 6.56 -11.85
CA VAL A 216 -22.82 6.75 -12.90
C VAL A 216 -24.20 6.78 -12.25
N THR A 217 -24.94 7.83 -12.46
CA THR A 217 -26.30 8.01 -11.93
C THR A 217 -27.30 8.00 -13.07
N PHE A 218 -28.38 7.25 -12.90
CA PHE A 218 -29.45 7.07 -13.87
C PHE A 218 -30.75 7.63 -13.32
N LYS A 219 -31.41 8.51 -14.09
CA LYS A 219 -32.72 9.03 -13.76
C LYS A 219 -33.80 8.26 -14.48
N GLY A 220 -34.76 7.77 -13.75
CA GLY A 220 -35.96 7.13 -14.26
C GLY A 220 -37.14 8.07 -14.30
N ARG A 221 -38.29 7.51 -14.59
CA ARG A 221 -39.58 8.15 -14.47
C ARG A 221 -40.58 7.09 -14.02
N ASN A 222 -41.00 7.23 -12.75
CA ASN A 222 -41.96 6.30 -12.15
C ASN A 222 -43.39 6.65 -12.49
N VAL A 223 -44.21 5.65 -12.74
CA VAL A 223 -45.67 5.74 -12.85
C VAL A 223 -46.28 4.45 -12.34
N HIS A 224 -47.57 4.45 -12.02
CA HIS A 224 -48.25 3.21 -11.57
C HIS A 224 -48.08 2.11 -12.61
N PRO A 225 -47.65 0.89 -12.22
CA PRO A 225 -47.30 -0.20 -13.16
C PRO A 225 -48.43 -0.53 -14.15
N GLY A 226 -49.68 -0.46 -13.75
CA GLY A 226 -50.84 -0.71 -14.63
C GLY A 226 -51.02 0.33 -15.76
N TYR A 227 -50.33 1.47 -15.70
CA TYR A 227 -50.36 2.55 -16.69
C TYR A 227 -48.99 2.89 -17.26
N ALA A 228 -48.02 2.00 -17.09
CA ALA A 228 -46.60 2.22 -17.34
C ALA A 228 -46.20 2.19 -18.84
N LYS A 229 -47.02 1.57 -19.69
CA LYS A 229 -46.75 1.43 -21.13
C LYS A 229 -46.44 2.77 -21.77
N ASP A 230 -45.26 2.87 -22.41
CA ASP A 230 -44.73 4.05 -23.10
C ASP A 230 -44.52 5.29 -22.22
N LYS A 231 -44.57 5.13 -20.88
CA LYS A 231 -44.42 6.22 -19.90
C LYS A 231 -43.32 5.97 -18.91
N MET A 232 -43.23 4.76 -18.33
CA MET A 232 -42.24 4.44 -17.31
C MET A 232 -40.86 4.30 -17.94
N ILE A 233 -39.87 4.86 -17.26
CA ILE A 233 -38.45 4.61 -17.48
C ILE A 233 -37.92 4.07 -16.15
N ASN A 234 -37.57 2.81 -16.10
CA ASN A 234 -37.01 2.20 -14.90
C ASN A 234 -35.49 2.36 -14.89
N SER A 235 -34.99 3.18 -13.96
CA SER A 235 -33.57 3.47 -13.86
C SER A 235 -32.71 2.24 -13.57
N ILE A 236 -33.26 1.21 -12.91
CA ILE A 236 -32.55 -0.04 -12.62
C ILE A 236 -32.20 -0.78 -13.94
N TYR A 237 -33.12 -0.77 -14.92
CA TYR A 237 -32.83 -1.35 -16.23
C TYR A 237 -31.79 -0.55 -17.02
N LEU A 238 -31.76 0.78 -16.83
CA LEU A 238 -30.70 1.62 -17.43
C LEU A 238 -29.34 1.29 -16.80
N ALA A 239 -29.27 1.14 -15.47
CA ALA A 239 -28.05 0.75 -14.78
C ALA A 239 -27.56 -0.64 -15.23
N ASN A 240 -28.44 -1.63 -15.27
CA ASN A 240 -28.11 -2.96 -15.77
C ASN A 240 -27.58 -2.93 -17.22
N ARG A 241 -28.21 -2.14 -18.10
CA ARG A 241 -27.75 -1.96 -19.46
C ARG A 241 -26.35 -1.36 -19.52
N PHE A 242 -26.08 -0.30 -18.74
CA PHE A 242 -24.74 0.29 -18.67
C PHE A 242 -23.69 -0.73 -18.26
N ILE A 243 -23.95 -1.51 -17.23
CA ILE A 243 -23.07 -2.58 -16.73
C ILE A 243 -22.77 -3.59 -17.85
N THR A 244 -23.77 -3.96 -18.65
CA THR A 244 -23.60 -4.95 -19.72
C THR A 244 -22.93 -4.40 -20.99
N LEU A 245 -22.87 -3.09 -21.16
CA LEU A 245 -22.15 -2.45 -22.27
C LEU A 245 -20.63 -2.41 -22.05
N LEU A 246 -20.16 -2.48 -20.79
CA LEU A 246 -18.74 -2.60 -20.49
C LEU A 246 -18.25 -4.03 -20.75
N PRO A 247 -16.99 -4.20 -21.23
CA PRO A 247 -16.46 -5.51 -21.58
C PRO A 247 -16.40 -6.46 -20.39
N ALA A 248 -17.10 -7.59 -20.46
CA ALA A 248 -17.14 -8.56 -19.36
C ALA A 248 -15.77 -9.19 -19.05
N GLN A 249 -14.88 -9.28 -20.05
CA GLN A 249 -13.53 -9.81 -19.89
C GLN A 249 -12.55 -8.82 -19.23
N GLU A 250 -12.94 -7.55 -19.12
CA GLU A 250 -12.14 -6.51 -18.48
C GLU A 250 -12.62 -6.23 -17.05
N ARG A 251 -12.90 -7.29 -16.29
CA ARG A 251 -13.20 -7.27 -14.87
C ARG A 251 -12.03 -7.85 -14.07
N PRO A 252 -11.86 -7.51 -12.79
CA PRO A 252 -10.76 -8.02 -11.98
C PRO A 252 -10.62 -9.54 -11.98
N GLU A 253 -11.75 -10.25 -11.95
CA GLU A 253 -11.80 -11.72 -11.94
C GLU A 253 -11.33 -12.37 -13.26
N HIS A 254 -11.09 -11.59 -14.30
CA HIS A 254 -10.62 -12.05 -15.61
C HIS A 254 -9.28 -11.44 -16.04
N THR A 255 -8.66 -10.63 -15.20
CA THR A 255 -7.45 -9.87 -15.55
C THR A 255 -6.27 -10.19 -14.63
N THR A 256 -5.05 -10.16 -15.19
CA THR A 256 -3.80 -10.43 -14.47
C THR A 256 -2.66 -9.53 -14.96
N GLY A 257 -1.54 -9.51 -14.24
CA GLY A 257 -0.33 -8.78 -14.63
C GLY A 257 -0.63 -7.32 -14.97
N TYR A 258 -0.32 -6.91 -16.17
CA TYR A 258 -0.49 -5.55 -16.68
C TYR A 258 -1.89 -5.22 -17.22
N GLU A 259 -2.80 -6.19 -17.20
CA GLU A 259 -4.16 -5.98 -17.71
C GLU A 259 -4.98 -5.08 -16.79
N GLY A 260 -5.55 -4.03 -17.38
CA GLY A 260 -6.44 -3.11 -16.70
C GLY A 260 -7.89 -3.60 -16.65
N PHE A 261 -8.72 -2.95 -15.81
CA PHE A 261 -10.10 -3.38 -15.59
C PHE A 261 -11.06 -2.25 -15.25
N TYR A 262 -12.36 -2.56 -15.38
CA TYR A 262 -13.47 -1.86 -14.75
C TYR A 262 -14.02 -2.75 -13.63
N HIS A 263 -13.95 -2.31 -12.40
CA HIS A 263 -14.51 -3.04 -11.25
C HIS A 263 -15.74 -2.35 -10.71
N LEU A 264 -16.90 -2.98 -10.86
CA LEU A 264 -18.14 -2.52 -10.23
C LEU A 264 -18.10 -2.82 -8.75
N ILE A 265 -18.01 -1.79 -7.92
CA ILE A 265 -17.89 -1.91 -6.45
C ILE A 265 -19.18 -1.64 -5.72
N GLY A 266 -20.19 -1.08 -6.39
CA GLY A 266 -21.47 -0.79 -5.75
C GLY A 266 -22.59 -0.53 -6.73
N ILE A 267 -23.80 -0.91 -6.35
CA ILE A 267 -25.03 -0.63 -7.06
C ILE A 267 -26.13 -0.31 -6.04
N GLN A 268 -26.86 0.78 -6.30
CA GLN A 268 -28.06 1.14 -5.54
C GLN A 268 -29.12 1.60 -6.52
N GLY A 269 -30.39 1.29 -6.25
CA GLY A 269 -31.40 1.76 -7.19
C GLY A 269 -32.84 1.44 -6.85
N GLU A 270 -33.69 2.35 -7.32
CA GLU A 270 -35.13 2.28 -7.37
C GLU A 270 -35.61 2.67 -8.78
N VAL A 271 -36.92 2.60 -9.05
CA VAL A 271 -37.45 2.93 -10.37
C VAL A 271 -37.09 4.37 -10.80
N GLU A 272 -37.11 5.31 -9.85
CA GLU A 272 -36.90 6.73 -10.09
C GLU A 272 -35.42 7.08 -10.28
N GLN A 273 -34.53 6.45 -9.51
CA GLN A 273 -33.09 6.71 -9.55
C GLN A 273 -32.27 5.50 -9.19
N SER A 274 -31.21 5.29 -9.93
CA SER A 274 -30.19 4.27 -9.63
C SER A 274 -28.78 4.85 -9.76
N SER A 275 -27.82 4.25 -9.10
CA SER A 275 -26.41 4.58 -9.29
C SER A 275 -25.54 3.32 -9.25
N VAL A 276 -24.42 3.39 -9.97
CA VAL A 276 -23.36 2.39 -9.94
C VAL A 276 -22.03 3.06 -9.68
N SER A 277 -21.17 2.42 -8.90
CA SER A 277 -19.83 2.89 -8.56
C SER A 277 -18.79 1.95 -9.11
N TYR A 278 -17.79 2.50 -9.78
CA TYR A 278 -16.68 1.76 -10.37
C TYR A 278 -15.35 2.28 -9.88
N ILE A 279 -14.37 1.41 -9.82
CA ILE A 279 -12.95 1.77 -9.90
C ILE A 279 -12.39 1.32 -11.25
N ILE A 280 -11.57 2.18 -11.85
CA ILE A 280 -10.94 1.97 -13.15
C ILE A 280 -9.45 1.87 -12.92
N ARG A 281 -8.79 0.87 -13.49
CA ARG A 281 -7.35 0.61 -13.33
C ARG A 281 -6.73 0.24 -14.67
N ASP A 282 -5.55 0.78 -14.95
CA ASP A 282 -4.67 0.33 -16.03
C ASP A 282 -3.24 0.80 -15.77
N HIS A 283 -2.22 -0.03 -16.06
CA HIS A 283 -0.82 0.39 -15.96
C HIS A 283 -0.43 1.37 -17.07
N ASP A 284 -0.98 1.18 -18.27
CA ASP A 284 -0.73 2.07 -19.40
C ASP A 284 -1.60 3.33 -19.32
N ARG A 285 -0.96 4.51 -19.33
CA ARG A 285 -1.65 5.79 -19.25
C ARG A 285 -2.65 6.01 -20.39
N THR A 286 -2.29 5.62 -21.60
CA THR A 286 -3.16 5.81 -22.79
C THR A 286 -4.38 4.91 -22.69
N LYS A 287 -4.20 3.64 -22.31
CA LYS A 287 -5.32 2.72 -22.09
C LYS A 287 -6.21 3.19 -20.95
N PHE A 288 -5.65 3.66 -19.86
CA PHE A 288 -6.38 4.24 -18.73
C PHE A 288 -7.29 5.41 -19.18
N GLU A 289 -6.72 6.37 -19.93
CA GLU A 289 -7.51 7.48 -20.47
C GLU A 289 -8.59 7.01 -21.44
N ASN A 290 -8.30 6.00 -22.26
CA ASN A 290 -9.28 5.41 -23.16
C ASN A 290 -10.43 4.71 -22.41
N ARG A 291 -10.15 4.07 -21.25
CA ARG A 291 -11.20 3.50 -20.38
C ARG A 291 -12.15 4.56 -19.87
N LYS A 292 -11.66 5.71 -19.43
CA LYS A 292 -12.49 6.83 -19.00
C LYS A 292 -13.36 7.36 -20.15
N LYS A 293 -12.75 7.58 -21.32
CA LYS A 293 -13.46 8.02 -22.53
C LYS A 293 -14.54 7.04 -22.97
N GLU A 294 -14.32 5.73 -22.80
CA GLU A 294 -15.35 4.73 -23.10
C GLU A 294 -16.57 4.87 -22.19
N MET A 295 -16.39 5.13 -20.89
CA MET A 295 -17.52 5.41 -19.99
C MET A 295 -18.26 6.68 -20.41
N GLU A 296 -17.54 7.75 -20.77
CA GLU A 296 -18.13 8.99 -21.28
C GLU A 296 -18.94 8.74 -22.57
N ARG A 297 -18.37 7.94 -23.48
CA ARG A 297 -19.05 7.56 -24.74
C ARG A 297 -20.34 6.79 -24.48
N LEU A 298 -20.33 5.83 -23.56
CA LEU A 298 -21.52 5.06 -23.19
C LEU A 298 -22.61 5.95 -22.56
N VAL A 299 -22.23 6.89 -21.70
CA VAL A 299 -23.14 7.87 -21.12
C VAL A 299 -23.77 8.74 -22.22
N ALA A 300 -22.96 9.24 -23.15
CA ALA A 300 -23.45 10.03 -24.29
C ALA A 300 -24.41 9.22 -25.18
N GLN A 301 -24.09 7.96 -25.46
CA GLN A 301 -24.94 7.04 -26.21
C GLN A 301 -26.30 6.86 -25.53
N MET A 302 -26.30 6.58 -24.23
CA MET A 302 -27.56 6.40 -23.48
C MET A 302 -28.38 7.69 -23.41
N ASN A 303 -27.74 8.84 -23.24
CA ASN A 303 -28.44 10.14 -23.25
C ASN A 303 -29.05 10.46 -24.63
N ALA A 304 -28.42 10.05 -25.73
CA ALA A 304 -28.99 10.19 -27.06
C ALA A 304 -30.26 9.35 -27.24
N GLU A 305 -30.33 8.19 -26.58
CA GLU A 305 -31.46 7.26 -26.69
C GLU A 305 -32.61 7.61 -25.73
N TYR A 306 -32.29 7.95 -24.47
CA TYR A 306 -33.28 8.16 -23.41
C TYR A 306 -33.55 9.63 -23.06
N GLY A 307 -32.83 10.54 -23.65
CA GLY A 307 -32.92 11.98 -23.41
C GLY A 307 -31.73 12.52 -22.59
N ALA A 308 -31.39 13.77 -22.90
CA ALA A 308 -30.27 14.47 -22.24
C ALA A 308 -30.45 14.55 -20.73
N GLY A 309 -29.40 14.24 -19.97
CA GLY A 309 -29.38 14.27 -18.51
C GLY A 309 -30.03 13.06 -17.83
N THR A 310 -30.46 12.05 -18.59
CA THR A 310 -30.96 10.78 -18.06
C THR A 310 -29.82 10.01 -17.36
N VAL A 311 -28.61 10.05 -17.92
CA VAL A 311 -27.42 9.43 -17.34
C VAL A 311 -26.36 10.49 -17.11
N THR A 312 -25.79 10.50 -15.92
CA THR A 312 -24.68 11.41 -15.54
C THR A 312 -23.50 10.60 -15.04
N LEU A 313 -22.29 11.07 -15.33
CA LEU A 313 -21.02 10.44 -14.96
C LEU A 313 -20.20 11.45 -14.17
N GLU A 314 -19.71 11.01 -13.02
CA GLU A 314 -18.68 11.68 -12.22
C GLU A 314 -17.41 10.83 -12.29
N LEU A 315 -16.32 11.41 -12.78
CA LEU A 315 -15.00 10.78 -12.84
C LEU A 315 -14.03 11.54 -11.95
N ARG A 316 -13.25 10.82 -11.15
CA ARG A 316 -12.20 11.39 -10.31
C ARG A 316 -10.95 10.51 -10.42
N ASP A 317 -9.86 11.09 -10.91
CA ASP A 317 -8.55 10.45 -10.87
C ASP A 317 -8.07 10.37 -9.40
N GLN A 318 -7.48 9.25 -9.02
CA GLN A 318 -7.02 8.98 -7.66
C GLN A 318 -5.50 9.06 -7.57
N TYR A 319 -4.79 8.32 -8.43
CA TYR A 319 -3.34 8.31 -8.53
C TYR A 319 -2.90 7.82 -9.92
N TYR A 320 -1.61 7.96 -10.18
CA TYR A 320 -1.02 7.58 -11.47
C TYR A 320 0.14 6.62 -11.28
N ASN A 321 0.54 5.93 -12.37
CA ASN A 321 1.68 5.03 -12.37
C ASN A 321 2.98 5.79 -12.13
N MET A 322 3.68 5.45 -11.03
CA MET A 322 4.94 6.11 -10.64
C MET A 322 6.08 5.89 -11.65
N ARG A 323 5.97 4.93 -12.54
CA ARG A 323 6.95 4.67 -13.60
C ARG A 323 7.32 5.95 -14.35
N GLU A 324 6.37 6.82 -14.65
CA GLU A 324 6.60 8.11 -15.33
C GLU A 324 7.64 8.98 -14.58
N LYS A 325 7.74 8.83 -13.26
CA LYS A 325 8.64 9.60 -12.38
C LYS A 325 9.93 8.85 -12.07
N ILE A 326 9.91 7.53 -12.15
CA ILE A 326 11.06 6.68 -11.84
C ILE A 326 11.96 6.48 -13.09
N GLU A 327 11.39 6.31 -14.29
CA GLU A 327 12.16 6.11 -15.53
C GLU A 327 13.29 7.15 -15.76
N PRO A 328 13.12 8.46 -15.47
CA PRO A 328 14.20 9.42 -15.62
C PRO A 328 15.37 9.22 -14.64
N VAL A 329 15.19 8.44 -13.58
CA VAL A 329 16.14 8.25 -12.47
C VAL A 329 16.37 6.76 -12.16
N MET A 330 16.38 5.89 -13.16
CA MET A 330 16.49 4.42 -13.01
C MET A 330 17.67 3.96 -12.16
N HIS A 331 18.70 4.80 -11.97
CA HIS A 331 19.85 4.49 -11.10
C HIS A 331 19.42 4.18 -9.64
N ILE A 332 18.24 4.62 -9.21
CA ILE A 332 17.72 4.29 -7.88
C ILE A 332 17.22 2.84 -7.83
N ILE A 333 16.63 2.35 -8.91
CA ILE A 333 16.24 0.95 -9.08
C ILE A 333 17.48 0.06 -9.18
N ASP A 334 18.47 0.45 -10.00
CA ASP A 334 19.74 -0.27 -10.14
C ASP A 334 20.45 -0.38 -8.79
N THR A 335 20.38 0.67 -7.95
CA THR A 335 20.97 0.67 -6.61
C THR A 335 20.27 -0.32 -5.67
N ALA A 336 18.94 -0.33 -5.64
CA ALA A 336 18.17 -1.29 -4.84
C ALA A 336 18.38 -2.73 -5.32
N PHE A 337 18.39 -2.93 -6.64
CA PHE A 337 18.66 -4.22 -7.27
C PHE A 337 20.04 -4.77 -6.86
N ALA A 338 21.10 -3.96 -7.02
CA ALA A 338 22.46 -4.34 -6.62
C ALA A 338 22.58 -4.58 -5.10
N ALA A 339 21.86 -3.83 -4.27
CA ALA A 339 21.83 -4.04 -2.82
C ALA A 339 21.21 -5.39 -2.46
N MET A 340 20.09 -5.76 -3.08
CA MET A 340 19.45 -7.06 -2.90
C MET A 340 20.40 -8.20 -3.27
N GLU A 341 21.01 -8.15 -4.46
CA GLU A 341 21.97 -9.17 -4.89
C GLU A 341 23.16 -9.30 -3.93
N ALA A 342 23.70 -8.16 -3.46
CA ALA A 342 24.84 -8.14 -2.56
C ALA A 342 24.57 -8.79 -1.18
N VAL A 343 23.31 -8.84 -0.75
CA VAL A 343 22.90 -9.51 0.50
C VAL A 343 22.30 -10.90 0.26
N GLY A 344 22.39 -11.41 -0.97
CA GLY A 344 21.93 -12.76 -1.32
C GLY A 344 20.43 -12.86 -1.57
N VAL A 345 19.76 -11.75 -1.81
CA VAL A 345 18.34 -11.68 -2.19
C VAL A 345 18.24 -11.58 -3.70
N LYS A 346 17.46 -12.46 -4.32
CA LYS A 346 17.17 -12.37 -5.76
C LYS A 346 16.09 -11.32 -6.01
N PRO A 347 16.39 -10.24 -6.75
CA PRO A 347 15.38 -9.23 -7.06
C PRO A 347 14.24 -9.80 -7.92
N ASN A 348 13.02 -9.42 -7.57
CA ASN A 348 11.79 -9.73 -8.29
C ASN A 348 11.07 -8.43 -8.65
N VAL A 349 11.38 -7.91 -9.83
CA VAL A 349 10.75 -6.66 -10.31
C VAL A 349 9.38 -6.99 -10.87
N LYS A 350 8.34 -6.46 -10.26
CA LYS A 350 6.95 -6.66 -10.69
C LYS A 350 6.12 -5.37 -10.54
N PRO A 351 5.01 -5.22 -11.27
CA PRO A 351 4.10 -4.10 -11.09
C PRO A 351 3.15 -4.34 -9.90
N ILE A 352 2.84 -3.28 -9.17
CA ILE A 352 1.79 -3.28 -8.15
C ILE A 352 0.42 -3.21 -8.84
N ARG A 353 -0.50 -4.08 -8.46
CA ARG A 353 -1.90 -4.04 -8.94
C ARG A 353 -2.81 -3.22 -8.01
N GLY A 354 -2.28 -2.16 -7.45
CA GLY A 354 -2.93 -1.23 -6.53
C GLY A 354 -2.29 0.14 -6.59
N GLY A 355 -2.45 0.89 -5.53
CA GLY A 355 -1.73 2.13 -5.24
C GLY A 355 -0.72 1.90 -4.13
N THR A 356 0.10 2.91 -3.85
CA THR A 356 1.05 2.96 -2.74
C THR A 356 1.42 4.42 -2.49
N ASP A 357 1.84 4.74 -1.30
CA ASP A 357 2.36 6.07 -0.97
C ASP A 357 3.54 6.46 -1.86
N GLY A 358 4.41 5.51 -2.20
CA GLY A 358 5.53 5.74 -3.11
C GLY A 358 5.09 6.30 -4.47
N ALA A 359 3.94 5.86 -4.99
CA ALA A 359 3.38 6.40 -6.22
C ALA A 359 2.99 7.88 -6.06
N GLN A 360 2.27 8.22 -5.01
CA GLN A 360 1.83 9.60 -4.76
C GLN A 360 3.03 10.52 -4.44
N LEU A 361 3.99 10.06 -3.63
CA LEU A 361 5.23 10.78 -3.31
C LEU A 361 6.06 11.06 -4.57
N SER A 362 6.12 10.11 -5.50
CA SER A 362 6.81 10.29 -6.78
C SER A 362 6.21 11.44 -7.59
N PHE A 363 4.89 11.58 -7.60
CA PHE A 363 4.22 12.71 -8.25
C PHE A 363 4.33 14.03 -7.48
N LYS A 364 4.63 13.98 -6.17
CA LYS A 364 4.94 15.17 -5.35
C LYS A 364 6.40 15.62 -5.47
N GLY A 365 7.21 14.91 -6.28
CA GLY A 365 8.61 15.28 -6.56
C GLY A 365 9.65 14.49 -5.78
N LEU A 366 9.26 13.43 -5.07
CA LEU A 366 10.16 12.48 -4.42
C LEU A 366 10.05 11.12 -5.13
N PRO A 367 10.92 10.79 -6.10
CA PRO A 367 10.95 9.46 -6.70
C PRO A 367 11.08 8.39 -5.60
N CYS A 368 10.09 7.49 -5.48
CA CYS A 368 9.99 6.61 -4.33
C CYS A 368 9.44 5.22 -4.73
N PRO A 369 10.30 4.33 -5.25
CA PRO A 369 9.91 2.94 -5.52
C PRO A 369 9.70 2.17 -4.22
N ASN A 370 9.00 1.03 -4.32
CA ASN A 370 8.66 0.17 -3.20
C ASN A 370 9.62 -1.02 -3.11
N ILE A 371 10.03 -1.37 -1.90
CA ILE A 371 10.88 -2.51 -1.56
C ILE A 371 10.12 -3.40 -0.57
N PHE A 372 10.34 -4.71 -0.65
CA PHE A 372 9.72 -5.69 0.25
C PHE A 372 9.97 -5.41 1.74
N ALA A 373 8.96 -5.65 2.57
CA ALA A 373 9.04 -5.77 4.02
C ALA A 373 8.95 -7.23 4.49
N GLY A 374 8.65 -8.16 3.61
CA GLY A 374 8.75 -9.59 3.83
C GLY A 374 7.57 -10.24 4.53
N GLY A 375 6.49 -9.51 4.80
CA GLY A 375 5.23 -10.06 5.30
C GLY A 375 4.37 -10.68 4.19
N LEU A 376 3.39 -11.49 4.57
CA LEU A 376 2.50 -12.18 3.64
C LEU A 376 1.08 -12.23 4.21
N ASN A 377 0.08 -12.41 3.32
CA ASN A 377 -1.34 -12.54 3.64
C ASN A 377 -1.91 -11.34 4.42
N PHE A 378 -1.50 -10.15 4.02
CA PHE A 378 -1.88 -8.88 4.63
C PHE A 378 -3.40 -8.69 4.78
N HIS A 379 -3.80 -7.71 5.60
CA HIS A 379 -5.19 -7.28 5.85
C HIS A 379 -6.10 -8.35 6.48
N GLY A 380 -5.54 -9.44 7.01
CA GLY A 380 -6.36 -10.53 7.52
C GLY A 380 -5.76 -11.35 8.65
N ARG A 381 -6.57 -12.29 9.16
CA ARG A 381 -6.21 -13.18 10.26
C ARG A 381 -5.14 -14.23 9.93
N TYR A 382 -4.79 -14.36 8.66
CA TYR A 382 -3.79 -15.30 8.15
C TYR A 382 -2.45 -14.62 7.87
N GLU A 383 -2.33 -13.36 8.24
CA GLU A 383 -1.12 -12.57 8.08
C GLU A 383 0.02 -13.16 8.91
N PHE A 384 1.20 -13.23 8.30
CA PHE A 384 2.41 -13.69 8.96
C PHE A 384 3.65 -13.01 8.37
N VAL A 385 4.75 -13.04 9.12
CA VAL A 385 6.05 -12.58 8.64
C VAL A 385 7.16 -13.52 9.08
N PRO A 386 7.98 -14.04 8.16
CA PRO A 386 9.21 -14.76 8.50
C PRO A 386 10.25 -13.78 9.06
N ILE A 387 10.86 -14.12 10.19
CA ILE A 387 11.89 -13.29 10.83
C ILE A 387 13.06 -13.06 9.88
N GLN A 388 13.47 -14.09 9.15
CA GLN A 388 14.56 -14.04 8.19
C GLN A 388 14.27 -13.08 7.02
N ASN A 389 13.00 -12.87 6.67
CA ASN A 389 12.61 -11.91 5.64
C ASN A 389 12.84 -10.46 6.12
N MET A 390 12.41 -10.14 7.34
CA MET A 390 12.69 -8.83 7.94
C MET A 390 14.19 -8.56 8.06
N GLU A 391 14.99 -9.58 8.45
CA GLU A 391 16.45 -9.45 8.50
C GLU A 391 17.08 -9.16 7.13
N LYS A 392 16.57 -9.78 6.07
CA LYS A 392 17.00 -9.51 4.69
C LYS A 392 16.64 -8.07 4.28
N ALA A 393 15.42 -7.61 4.57
CA ALA A 393 14.98 -6.24 4.27
C ALA A 393 15.84 -5.20 5.01
N MET A 394 16.10 -5.39 6.30
CA MET A 394 17.00 -4.53 7.07
C MET A 394 18.41 -4.49 6.43
N LYS A 395 18.95 -5.64 6.00
CA LYS A 395 20.27 -5.70 5.33
C LYS A 395 20.27 -4.97 3.98
N VAL A 396 19.15 -5.01 3.23
CA VAL A 396 18.99 -4.27 1.98
C VAL A 396 19.06 -2.77 2.23
N ILE A 397 18.37 -2.25 3.27
CA ILE A 397 18.45 -0.83 3.67
C ILE A 397 19.90 -0.42 3.93
N VAL A 398 20.61 -1.18 4.76
CA VAL A 398 22.03 -0.92 5.08
C VAL A 398 22.90 -0.94 3.83
N LYS A 399 22.68 -1.91 2.93
CA LYS A 399 23.47 -2.04 1.70
C LYS A 399 23.17 -0.92 0.69
N ILE A 400 21.94 -0.45 0.58
CA ILE A 400 21.61 0.73 -0.24
C ILE A 400 22.40 1.93 0.25
N ALA A 401 22.41 2.18 1.57
CA ALA A 401 23.12 3.31 2.16
C ALA A 401 24.63 3.26 1.85
N GLU A 402 25.24 2.08 1.98
CA GLU A 402 26.65 1.83 1.67
C GLU A 402 26.96 2.05 0.17
N LEU A 403 26.13 1.52 -0.74
CA LEU A 403 26.29 1.67 -2.17
C LEU A 403 26.18 3.13 -2.63
N VAL A 404 25.25 3.88 -2.06
CA VAL A 404 25.10 5.32 -2.35
C VAL A 404 26.34 6.10 -1.90
N ALA A 405 26.91 5.78 -0.75
CA ALA A 405 28.13 6.42 -0.26
C ALA A 405 29.37 6.10 -1.10
N SER A 406 29.39 4.96 -1.77
CA SER A 406 30.52 4.52 -2.61
C SER A 406 30.59 5.20 -3.98
N LYS A 407 29.48 5.74 -4.47
CA LYS A 407 29.38 6.48 -5.75
C LYS A 407 29.94 7.90 -5.63
#